data_26b3b60813247ca1ddec2cce322d9978
#
_entry.id   26b3b60813247ca1ddec2cce322d9978
#
_cell.length_a   1.000
_cell.length_b   1.000
_cell.length_c   1.000
_cell.angle_alpha   90.00
_cell.angle_beta   90.00
_cell.angle_gamma   90.00
#
_symmetry.space_group_name_H-M   'P 1'
#
loop_
_entity.id
_entity.type
_entity.pdbx_description
1 polymer ?
#
loop_
_entity_poly.entity_id
_entity_poly.type
_entity_poly.pdbx_seq_one_letter_code
_entity_poly.pdbx_strand_id
1 'polypeptide(L)'
;GFVIKKAGDCIRLDKESPHFRDISQLVHFTEEEAVILKSAIENIDDTNLLKQNLKRKLYSVYDNKTLADTVVRGKNAPNIRRLIEAIPRALAETDIDRQRQAILHSYQSPHGGEVRDRRVEPFAFTTNYVQVWCYDPEAGACKLFKTSRIGSVELTAEAWEHGAEHREGFIDVFRMHGEQRTRVRRELGLLAYNLLCEEYPLAERDVRPLGRGRWLLDTQVAGFAGVGRFAVGLLDDIRIVDSPELTAYIRDYIAANKLL
;
A
#
# COMPACT_ATOMS: atom_id res chain seq x y z
N GLY A 1 -20.69 -9.64 33.56
CA GLY A 1 -19.31 -9.40 34.00
C GLY A 1 -18.59 -10.72 34.21
N PHE A 2 -17.26 -10.67 34.32
CA PHE A 2 -16.44 -11.85 34.59
C PHE A 2 -16.73 -12.37 36.00
N VAL A 3 -16.77 -13.71 36.14
CA VAL A 3 -16.89 -14.34 37.44
C VAL A 3 -15.48 -14.57 37.97
N ILE A 4 -15.19 -13.96 39.14
CA ILE A 4 -13.90 -14.07 39.82
C ILE A 4 -14.10 -15.01 41.01
N LYS A 5 -13.33 -16.11 41.08
CA LYS A 5 -13.30 -17.02 42.20
C LYS A 5 -12.07 -16.75 43.07
N LYS A 6 -12.29 -16.64 44.39
CA LYS A 6 -11.22 -16.54 45.37
C LYS A 6 -10.96 -17.94 45.93
N ALA A 7 -9.74 -18.40 45.86
CA ALA A 7 -9.29 -19.68 46.43
C ALA A 7 -8.05 -19.41 47.30
N GLY A 8 -8.28 -19.24 48.63
CA GLY A 8 -7.24 -18.81 49.57
C GLY A 8 -6.78 -17.38 49.27
N ASP A 9 -5.46 -17.20 49.15
CA ASP A 9 -4.86 -15.89 48.80
C ASP A 9 -4.75 -15.66 47.29
N CYS A 10 -5.22 -16.61 46.46
CA CYS A 10 -5.20 -16.49 45.01
C CYS A 10 -6.58 -16.07 44.47
N ILE A 11 -6.55 -15.10 43.57
CA ILE A 11 -7.72 -14.66 42.78
C ILE A 11 -7.59 -15.29 41.40
N ARG A 12 -8.60 -16.05 40.95
CA ARG A 12 -8.64 -16.67 39.62
C ARG A 12 -9.89 -16.26 38.87
N LEU A 13 -9.74 -16.03 37.59
CA LEU A 13 -10.86 -15.86 36.69
C LEU A 13 -11.54 -17.24 36.46
N ASP A 14 -12.87 -17.27 36.59
CA ASP A 14 -13.60 -18.52 36.33
C ASP A 14 -13.63 -18.80 34.83
N LYS A 15 -13.06 -19.93 34.43
CA LYS A 15 -13.00 -20.37 33.02
C LYS A 15 -14.38 -20.68 32.43
N GLU A 16 -15.39 -20.90 33.28
CA GLU A 16 -16.76 -21.13 32.84
C GLU A 16 -17.59 -19.84 32.80
N SER A 17 -16.99 -18.70 33.12
CA SER A 17 -17.63 -17.39 32.95
C SER A 17 -18.10 -17.21 31.52
N PRO A 18 -19.35 -16.72 31.28
CA PRO A 18 -19.87 -16.50 29.93
C PRO A 18 -18.95 -15.64 29.04
N HIS A 19 -18.23 -14.69 29.65
CA HIS A 19 -17.30 -13.82 28.96
C HIS A 19 -15.89 -14.40 28.79
N PHE A 20 -15.57 -15.54 29.41
CA PHE A 20 -14.24 -16.15 29.29
C PHE A 20 -14.01 -16.74 27.90
N ARG A 21 -15.06 -17.21 27.22
CA ARG A 21 -14.98 -17.65 25.82
C ARG A 21 -14.62 -16.51 24.89
N ASP A 22 -15.15 -15.31 25.15
CA ASP A 22 -14.83 -14.12 24.36
C ASP A 22 -13.36 -13.69 24.55
N ILE A 23 -12.83 -13.79 25.79
CA ILE A 23 -11.42 -13.49 26.09
C ILE A 23 -10.47 -14.56 25.54
N SER A 24 -10.83 -15.84 25.64
CA SER A 24 -9.99 -16.92 25.08
C SER A 24 -9.92 -16.88 23.55
N GLN A 25 -10.85 -16.19 22.91
CA GLN A 25 -10.85 -15.88 21.49
C GLN A 25 -10.10 -14.59 21.14
N LEU A 26 -9.76 -13.77 22.15
CA LEU A 26 -8.87 -12.63 21.96
C LEU A 26 -7.45 -13.15 21.77
N VAL A 27 -7.07 -13.33 20.53
CA VAL A 27 -5.68 -13.58 20.18
C VAL A 27 -4.91 -12.30 20.49
N HIS A 28 -4.10 -12.34 21.54
CA HIS A 28 -3.21 -11.24 21.89
C HIS A 28 -1.94 -11.39 21.05
N PHE A 29 -1.73 -10.47 20.14
CA PHE A 29 -0.48 -10.38 19.41
C PHE A 29 0.48 -9.45 20.15
N THR A 30 1.78 -9.73 20.09
CA THR A 30 2.79 -8.74 20.41
C THR A 30 2.76 -7.62 19.36
N GLU A 31 3.36 -6.48 19.64
CA GLU A 31 3.45 -5.38 18.66
C GLU A 31 4.12 -5.84 17.36
N GLU A 32 5.15 -6.68 17.45
CA GLU A 32 5.87 -7.24 16.31
C GLU A 32 4.97 -8.18 15.49
N GLU A 33 4.21 -9.05 16.14
CA GLU A 33 3.25 -9.94 15.47
C GLU A 33 2.09 -9.15 14.84
N ALA A 34 1.61 -8.08 15.49
CA ALA A 34 0.56 -7.21 14.95
C ALA A 34 1.01 -6.50 13.67
N VAL A 35 2.30 -6.14 13.58
CA VAL A 35 2.92 -5.57 12.39
C VAL A 35 2.95 -6.56 11.23
N ILE A 36 3.36 -7.80 11.49
CA ILE A 36 3.39 -8.86 10.48
C ILE A 36 1.98 -9.15 9.98
N LEU A 37 1.00 -9.24 10.90
CA LEU A 37 -0.40 -9.44 10.56
C LEU A 37 -0.97 -8.29 9.75
N LYS A 38 -0.67 -7.04 10.10
CA LYS A 38 -1.05 -5.87 9.31
C LYS A 38 -0.54 -5.99 7.88
N SER A 39 0.74 -6.29 7.72
CA SER A 39 1.36 -6.47 6.41
C SER A 39 0.69 -7.59 5.59
N ALA A 40 0.38 -8.72 6.24
CA ALA A 40 -0.31 -9.82 5.61
C ALA A 40 -1.76 -9.46 5.20
N ILE A 41 -2.50 -8.76 6.06
CA ILE A 41 -3.87 -8.32 5.80
C ILE A 41 -3.90 -7.30 4.64
N GLU A 42 -2.93 -6.41 4.56
CA GLU A 42 -2.87 -5.39 3.51
C GLU A 42 -2.58 -5.97 2.11
N ASN A 43 -1.97 -7.15 2.04
CA ASN A 43 -1.75 -7.88 0.80
C ASN A 43 -2.99 -8.65 0.28
N ILE A 44 -4.08 -8.72 1.05
CA ILE A 44 -5.35 -9.29 0.61
C ILE A 44 -6.09 -8.28 -0.27
N ASP A 45 -6.91 -8.74 -1.21
CA ASP A 45 -7.73 -7.86 -2.06
C ASP A 45 -8.68 -6.98 -1.24
N ASP A 46 -8.78 -5.69 -1.57
CA ASP A 46 -9.59 -4.71 -0.84
C ASP A 46 -11.11 -4.95 -0.92
N THR A 47 -11.56 -5.70 -1.91
CA THR A 47 -12.97 -6.10 -2.03
C THR A 47 -13.38 -7.19 -1.03
N ASN A 48 -12.41 -7.78 -0.33
CA ASN A 48 -12.68 -8.87 0.61
C ASN A 48 -13.20 -8.33 1.95
N LEU A 49 -14.46 -8.63 2.28
CA LEU A 49 -15.09 -8.26 3.56
C LEU A 49 -14.32 -8.76 4.79
N LEU A 50 -13.63 -9.91 4.68
CA LEU A 50 -12.81 -10.45 5.77
C LEU A 50 -11.59 -9.56 6.03
N LYS A 51 -10.97 -8.97 4.99
CA LYS A 51 -9.90 -7.99 5.13
C LYS A 51 -10.36 -6.79 5.96
N GLN A 52 -11.51 -6.22 5.62
CA GLN A 52 -12.09 -5.08 6.33
C GLN A 52 -12.34 -5.41 7.81
N ASN A 53 -12.88 -6.59 8.10
CA ASN A 53 -13.14 -7.05 9.45
C ASN A 53 -11.84 -7.31 10.24
N LEU A 54 -10.83 -7.89 9.61
CA LEU A 54 -9.51 -8.12 10.22
C LEU A 54 -8.80 -6.80 10.53
N LYS A 55 -8.80 -5.85 9.58
CA LYS A 55 -8.28 -4.49 9.81
C LYS A 55 -8.96 -3.83 11.01
N ARG A 56 -10.29 -3.85 11.06
CA ARG A 56 -11.05 -3.26 12.16
C ARG A 56 -10.68 -3.87 13.51
N LYS A 57 -10.57 -5.20 13.60
CA LYS A 57 -10.17 -5.90 14.81
C LYS A 57 -8.74 -5.54 15.23
N LEU A 58 -7.80 -5.53 14.29
CA LEU A 58 -6.40 -5.19 14.57
C LEU A 58 -6.28 -3.75 15.09
N TYR A 59 -6.91 -2.78 14.41
CA TYR A 59 -6.84 -1.37 14.79
C TYR A 59 -7.68 -1.01 16.03
N SER A 60 -8.62 -1.85 16.46
CA SER A 60 -9.32 -1.66 17.74
C SER A 60 -8.44 -1.93 18.95
N VAL A 61 -7.39 -2.74 18.78
CA VAL A 61 -6.48 -3.13 19.86
C VAL A 61 -5.15 -2.37 19.80
N TYR A 62 -4.65 -2.10 18.59
CA TYR A 62 -3.35 -1.47 18.37
C TYR A 62 -3.51 -0.10 17.71
N ASP A 63 -2.93 0.92 18.31
CA ASP A 63 -2.86 2.25 17.72
C ASP A 63 -1.93 2.23 16.50
N ASN A 64 -2.32 2.95 15.45
CA ASN A 64 -1.48 3.16 14.28
C ASN A 64 -0.09 3.72 14.62
N LYS A 65 0.01 4.52 15.69
CA LYS A 65 1.27 5.08 16.16
C LYS A 65 2.19 3.99 16.71
N THR A 66 1.67 3.09 17.54
CA THR A 66 2.42 1.96 18.10
C THR A 66 2.90 1.02 17.00
N LEU A 67 2.03 0.70 16.02
CA LEU A 67 2.40 -0.11 14.86
C LEU A 67 3.44 0.58 13.97
N ALA A 68 3.37 1.90 13.83
CA ALA A 68 4.34 2.67 13.05
C ALA A 68 5.72 2.69 13.73
N ASP A 69 5.77 2.86 15.03
CA ASP A 69 7.04 2.93 15.78
C ASP A 69 7.83 1.61 15.71
N THR A 70 7.13 0.49 15.59
CA THR A 70 7.76 -0.84 15.44
C THR A 70 8.24 -1.10 14.01
N VAL A 71 7.46 -0.68 12.99
CA VAL A 71 7.80 -0.89 11.56
C VAL A 71 8.81 0.13 11.06
N VAL A 72 8.74 1.35 11.58
CA VAL A 72 9.52 2.47 11.05
C VAL A 72 10.77 2.67 11.88
N ARG A 73 11.69 1.73 11.79
CA ARG A 73 13.08 1.91 12.24
C ARG A 73 13.87 2.44 11.05
N GLY A 74 14.30 3.70 11.11
CA GLY A 74 15.16 4.24 10.07
C GLY A 74 15.02 5.74 9.84
N LYS A 75 15.75 6.24 8.84
CA LYS A 75 15.86 7.66 8.50
C LYS A 75 14.51 8.37 8.28
N ASN A 76 13.51 7.65 7.82
CA ASN A 76 12.19 8.19 7.47
C ASN A 76 11.16 8.15 8.62
N ALA A 77 11.53 7.56 9.77
CA ALA A 77 10.64 7.42 10.91
C ALA A 77 9.98 8.73 11.35
N PRO A 78 10.71 9.85 11.50
CA PRO A 78 10.13 11.12 11.92
C PRO A 78 9.05 11.62 10.95
N ASN A 79 9.30 11.51 9.65
CA ASN A 79 8.35 11.94 8.61
C ASN A 79 7.05 11.14 8.66
N ILE A 80 7.16 9.82 8.81
CA ILE A 80 5.99 8.93 8.88
C ILE A 80 5.16 9.22 10.14
N ARG A 81 5.80 9.43 11.30
CA ARG A 81 5.10 9.80 12.54
C ARG A 81 4.30 11.08 12.36
N ARG A 82 4.89 12.12 11.78
CA ARG A 82 4.20 13.37 11.50
C ARG A 82 3.01 13.19 10.55
N LEU A 83 3.19 12.42 9.47
CA LEU A 83 2.08 12.12 8.55
C LEU A 83 0.95 11.34 9.23
N ILE A 84 1.27 10.42 10.17
CA ILE A 84 0.27 9.71 10.96
C ILE A 84 -0.55 10.67 11.84
N GLU A 85 0.06 11.73 12.35
CA GLU A 85 -0.64 12.76 13.13
C GLU A 85 -1.63 13.58 12.28
N ALA A 86 -1.36 13.74 10.98
CA ALA A 86 -2.22 14.45 10.03
C ALA A 86 -3.38 13.60 9.49
N ILE A 87 -3.25 12.28 9.52
CA ILE A 87 -4.23 11.35 8.96
C ILE A 87 -5.20 10.89 10.07
N PRO A 88 -6.53 11.09 9.91
CA PRO A 88 -7.49 10.61 10.89
C PRO A 88 -7.45 9.08 11.01
N ARG A 89 -7.73 8.57 12.21
CA ARG A 89 -7.90 7.13 12.42
C ARG A 89 -9.15 6.70 11.67
N ALA A 90 -9.07 5.69 10.83
CA ALA A 90 -10.13 5.23 9.93
C ALA A 90 -11.48 4.88 10.61
N LEU A 91 -11.60 4.98 11.93
CA LEU A 91 -12.78 4.61 12.71
C LEU A 91 -13.32 5.75 13.58
N ALA A 92 -12.68 6.90 13.66
CA ALA A 92 -13.15 8.04 14.42
C ALA A 92 -13.58 9.15 13.45
N GLU A 93 -14.84 9.13 13.04
CA GLU A 93 -15.47 10.21 12.22
C GLU A 93 -15.40 11.60 12.89
N THR A 94 -14.90 11.69 14.12
CA THR A 94 -14.87 12.91 14.93
C THR A 94 -13.47 13.51 15.14
N ASP A 95 -12.41 12.93 14.58
CA ASP A 95 -11.03 13.40 14.83
C ASP A 95 -10.64 14.52 13.84
N ILE A 96 -11.43 15.59 13.82
CA ILE A 96 -11.25 16.77 12.95
C ILE A 96 -9.86 17.40 13.16
N ASP A 97 -9.33 17.33 14.39
CA ASP A 97 -8.00 17.87 14.72
C ASP A 97 -6.84 17.18 13.98
N ARG A 98 -7.09 16.01 13.40
CA ARG A 98 -6.10 15.26 12.60
C ARG A 98 -6.18 15.52 11.11
N GLN A 99 -7.26 16.08 10.61
CA GLN A 99 -7.46 16.39 9.19
C GLN A 99 -6.66 17.64 8.80
N ARG A 100 -5.32 17.56 8.79
CA ARG A 100 -4.43 18.68 8.57
C ARG A 100 -3.68 18.56 7.26
N GLN A 101 -3.46 19.74 6.64
CA GLN A 101 -2.52 19.85 5.53
C GLN A 101 -1.09 19.68 6.03
N ALA A 102 -0.23 19.20 5.14
CA ALA A 102 1.19 19.00 5.40
C ALA A 102 2.04 19.58 4.28
N ILE A 103 3.23 20.05 4.62
CA ILE A 103 4.26 20.42 3.64
C ILE A 103 5.31 19.30 3.63
N LEU A 104 5.46 18.67 2.47
CA LEU A 104 6.52 17.70 2.21
C LEU A 104 7.73 18.46 1.68
N HIS A 105 8.66 18.79 2.57
CA HIS A 105 9.86 19.54 2.20
C HIS A 105 10.84 18.70 1.39
N SER A 106 11.48 19.32 0.42
CA SER A 106 12.50 18.72 -0.42
C SER A 106 12.09 17.38 -1.02
N TYR A 107 10.85 17.29 -1.49
CA TYR A 107 10.36 16.07 -2.13
C TYR A 107 11.04 15.86 -3.48
N GLN A 108 11.73 14.73 -3.64
CA GLN A 108 12.39 14.36 -4.87
C GLN A 108 11.42 13.64 -5.83
N SER A 109 11.03 14.33 -6.91
CA SER A 109 10.16 13.76 -7.94
C SER A 109 10.84 12.57 -8.66
N PRO A 110 10.10 11.48 -8.95
CA PRO A 110 10.65 10.37 -9.73
C PRO A 110 10.92 10.72 -11.20
N HIS A 111 10.24 11.75 -11.71
CA HIS A 111 10.37 12.20 -13.11
C HIS A 111 11.02 13.57 -13.11
N GLY A 112 12.17 13.69 -13.79
CA GLY A 112 12.90 14.95 -13.96
C GLY A 112 13.86 15.34 -12.83
N GLY A 113 13.95 14.60 -11.74
CA GLY A 113 14.90 14.88 -10.63
C GLY A 113 14.63 16.17 -9.87
N GLU A 114 13.50 16.84 -10.11
CA GLU A 114 13.11 18.07 -9.45
C GLU A 114 12.91 17.84 -7.95
N VAL A 115 13.56 18.66 -7.14
CA VAL A 115 13.39 18.68 -5.68
C VAL A 115 12.65 19.95 -5.33
N ARG A 116 11.45 19.81 -4.77
CA ARG A 116 10.64 20.97 -4.32
C ARG A 116 9.73 20.62 -3.16
N ASP A 117 9.28 21.64 -2.47
CA ASP A 117 8.28 21.50 -1.43
C ASP A 117 6.90 21.23 -2.06
N ARG A 118 6.09 20.41 -1.38
CA ARG A 118 4.73 20.08 -1.79
C ARG A 118 3.77 20.30 -0.64
N ARG A 119 2.80 21.19 -0.80
CA ARG A 119 1.65 21.29 0.13
C ARG A 119 0.62 20.25 -0.29
N VAL A 120 0.21 19.41 0.65
CA VAL A 120 -0.68 18.26 0.38
C VAL A 120 -1.62 18.00 1.55
N GLU A 121 -2.69 17.25 1.28
CA GLU A 121 -3.59 16.71 2.30
C GLU A 121 -3.37 15.19 2.37
N PRO A 122 -2.56 14.70 3.34
CA PRO A 122 -2.30 13.26 3.48
C PRO A 122 -3.51 12.55 4.10
N PHE A 123 -3.96 11.43 3.52
CA PHE A 123 -5.17 10.76 3.99
C PHE A 123 -5.08 9.23 4.16
N ALA A 124 -4.12 8.55 3.51
CA ALA A 124 -3.95 7.11 3.67
C ALA A 124 -2.50 6.68 3.39
N PHE A 125 -2.06 5.57 4.01
CA PHE A 125 -0.79 4.95 3.70
C PHE A 125 -0.96 3.67 2.89
N THR A 126 0.01 3.38 2.04
CA THR A 126 0.18 2.04 1.50
C THR A 126 0.85 1.12 2.52
N THR A 127 0.94 -0.19 2.19
CA THR A 127 1.58 -1.21 3.01
C THR A 127 2.95 -0.76 3.54
N ASN A 128 3.19 -1.00 4.82
CA ASN A 128 4.45 -0.71 5.51
C ASN A 128 4.91 0.76 5.41
N TYR A 129 3.98 1.70 5.26
CA TYR A 129 4.27 3.14 5.18
C TYR A 129 5.26 3.51 4.07
N VAL A 130 5.36 2.69 3.03
CA VAL A 130 6.28 2.92 1.89
C VAL A 130 5.88 4.16 1.11
N GLN A 131 4.57 4.38 0.97
CA GLN A 131 4.00 5.52 0.27
C GLN A 131 2.79 6.06 1.04
N VAL A 132 2.48 7.33 0.83
CA VAL A 132 1.31 8.02 1.39
C VAL A 132 0.46 8.60 0.27
N TRP A 133 -0.83 8.33 0.31
CA TRP A 133 -1.82 9.00 -0.52
C TRP A 133 -2.08 10.40 0.01
N CYS A 134 -1.94 11.37 -0.85
CA CYS A 134 -2.26 12.76 -0.56
C CYS A 134 -3.07 13.36 -1.70
N TYR A 135 -3.99 14.24 -1.39
CA TYR A 135 -4.50 15.19 -2.37
C TYR A 135 -3.46 16.28 -2.56
N ASP A 136 -3.12 16.58 -3.80
CA ASP A 136 -2.20 17.63 -4.21
C ASP A 136 -3.03 18.78 -4.80
N PRO A 137 -3.27 19.89 -4.06
CA PRO A 137 -4.11 20.98 -4.53
C PRO A 137 -3.55 21.68 -5.78
N GLU A 138 -2.22 21.72 -5.93
CA GLU A 138 -1.56 22.29 -7.11
C GLU A 138 -1.87 21.49 -8.38
N ALA A 139 -2.05 20.18 -8.24
CA ALA A 139 -2.39 19.30 -9.35
C ALA A 139 -3.89 19.03 -9.48
N GLY A 140 -4.70 19.36 -8.46
CA GLY A 140 -6.12 19.06 -8.40
C GLY A 140 -6.42 17.56 -8.40
N ALA A 141 -5.54 16.73 -7.81
CA ALA A 141 -5.65 15.28 -7.89
C ALA A 141 -5.02 14.55 -6.70
N CYS A 142 -5.52 13.34 -6.42
CA CYS A 142 -4.88 12.43 -5.47
C CYS A 142 -3.62 11.81 -6.07
N LYS A 143 -2.52 11.89 -5.34
CA LYS A 143 -1.21 11.36 -5.73
C LYS A 143 -0.61 10.50 -4.65
N LEU A 144 0.30 9.63 -5.06
CA LEU A 144 1.04 8.74 -4.19
C LEU A 144 2.49 9.24 -4.03
N PHE A 145 2.85 9.62 -2.81
CA PHE A 145 4.18 10.12 -2.48
C PHE A 145 5.00 9.04 -1.76
N LYS A 146 6.21 8.77 -2.25
CA LYS A 146 7.10 7.81 -1.62
C LYS A 146 7.75 8.42 -0.38
N THR A 147 7.55 7.83 0.79
CA THR A 147 8.01 8.39 2.08
C THR A 147 9.52 8.53 2.16
N SER A 148 10.29 7.64 1.49
CA SER A 148 11.76 7.74 1.42
C SER A 148 12.30 8.89 0.57
N ARG A 149 11.45 9.60 -0.16
CA ARG A 149 11.81 10.76 -1.00
C ARG A 149 11.44 12.09 -0.36
N ILE A 150 10.89 12.07 0.85
CA ILE A 150 10.52 13.26 1.61
C ILE A 150 11.71 13.64 2.49
N GLY A 151 12.22 14.86 2.36
CA GLY A 151 13.28 15.39 3.23
C GLY A 151 12.79 15.55 4.66
N SER A 152 11.71 16.34 4.85
CA SER A 152 11.02 16.47 6.15
C SER A 152 9.54 16.76 5.95
N VAL A 153 8.75 16.56 7.00
CA VAL A 153 7.31 16.83 7.02
C VAL A 153 7.03 17.91 8.04
N GLU A 154 6.31 18.95 7.62
CA GLU A 154 5.76 19.99 8.48
C GLU A 154 4.22 19.88 8.45
N LEU A 155 3.58 19.81 9.61
CA LEU A 155 2.14 19.91 9.71
C LEU A 155 1.74 21.35 9.81
N THR A 156 0.80 21.77 8.98
CA THR A 156 0.27 23.13 9.03
C THR A 156 -0.87 23.23 10.04
N ALA A 157 -1.30 24.45 10.34
CA ALA A 157 -2.49 24.69 11.18
C ALA A 157 -3.79 24.51 10.38
N GLU A 158 -3.72 24.49 9.06
CA GLU A 158 -4.87 24.41 8.17
C GLU A 158 -5.42 22.98 8.09
N ALA A 159 -6.75 22.89 8.15
CA ALA A 159 -7.47 21.64 7.93
C ALA A 159 -7.50 21.27 6.44
N TRP A 160 -7.92 20.04 6.14
CA TRP A 160 -8.22 19.64 4.78
C TRP A 160 -9.36 20.49 4.18
N GLU A 161 -9.20 20.89 2.95
CA GLU A 161 -10.22 21.59 2.19
C GLU A 161 -10.90 20.67 1.16
N HIS A 162 -10.23 19.60 0.77
CA HIS A 162 -10.64 18.69 -0.30
C HIS A 162 -10.96 17.28 0.18
N GLY A 163 -11.36 17.13 1.44
CA GLY A 163 -11.62 15.81 2.05
C GLY A 163 -12.62 14.95 1.28
N ALA A 164 -13.60 15.56 0.59
CA ALA A 164 -14.58 14.87 -0.25
C ALA A 164 -13.97 14.25 -1.52
N GLU A 165 -12.80 14.72 -1.95
CA GLU A 165 -12.10 14.26 -3.14
C GLU A 165 -11.04 13.19 -2.83
N HIS A 166 -10.81 12.92 -1.53
CA HIS A 166 -9.85 11.93 -1.09
C HIS A 166 -10.28 10.54 -1.52
N ARG A 167 -9.52 9.95 -2.43
CA ARG A 167 -9.70 8.57 -2.89
C ARG A 167 -8.37 7.91 -3.19
N GLU A 168 -8.22 6.69 -2.75
CA GLU A 168 -7.10 5.87 -3.14
C GLU A 168 -7.25 5.48 -4.62
N GLY A 169 -6.22 5.75 -5.41
CA GLY A 169 -6.18 5.33 -6.80
C GLY A 169 -5.86 3.84 -6.95
N PHE A 170 -5.94 3.35 -8.17
CA PHE A 170 -5.54 2.01 -8.51
C PHE A 170 -4.02 1.86 -8.47
N ILE A 171 -3.53 0.81 -7.80
CA ILE A 171 -2.13 0.38 -7.84
C ILE A 171 -2.09 -0.97 -8.55
N ASP A 172 -1.34 -1.05 -9.65
CA ASP A 172 -1.21 -2.27 -10.43
C ASP A 172 -0.18 -3.25 -9.84
N VAL A 173 -0.13 -4.45 -10.40
CA VAL A 173 0.81 -5.50 -9.98
C VAL A 173 2.28 -5.10 -10.13
N PHE A 174 2.60 -4.14 -11.00
CA PHE A 174 3.95 -3.57 -11.19
C PHE A 174 4.23 -2.37 -10.26
N ARG A 175 3.34 -2.13 -9.27
CA ARG A 175 3.43 -1.03 -8.30
C ARG A 175 3.37 0.37 -8.91
N MET A 176 2.77 0.49 -10.09
CA MET A 176 2.42 1.77 -10.69
C MET A 176 1.02 2.16 -10.22
N HIS A 177 0.78 3.46 -10.11
CA HIS A 177 -0.51 4.01 -9.70
C HIS A 177 -1.05 4.99 -10.72
N GLY A 178 -2.35 5.08 -10.83
CA GLY A 178 -3.05 5.99 -11.72
C GLY A 178 -4.55 5.82 -11.65
N GLU A 179 -5.29 6.70 -12.32
CA GLU A 179 -6.75 6.60 -12.42
C GLU A 179 -7.18 5.66 -13.55
N GLN A 180 -6.38 5.57 -14.60
CA GLN A 180 -6.65 4.70 -15.75
C GLN A 180 -6.33 3.25 -15.42
N ARG A 181 -7.09 2.34 -16.04
CA ARG A 181 -6.88 0.90 -15.97
C ARG A 181 -6.89 0.34 -17.39
N THR A 182 -5.70 0.01 -17.89
CA THR A 182 -5.54 -0.56 -19.23
C THR A 182 -5.24 -2.04 -19.10
N ARG A 183 -6.06 -2.87 -19.76
CA ARG A 183 -5.82 -4.32 -19.83
C ARG A 183 -4.61 -4.61 -20.72
N VAL A 184 -3.71 -5.44 -20.22
CA VAL A 184 -2.54 -5.92 -20.97
C VAL A 184 -2.46 -7.44 -20.91
N ARG A 185 -2.10 -8.05 -22.03
CA ARG A 185 -1.95 -9.49 -22.16
C ARG A 185 -0.57 -9.83 -22.72
N ARG A 186 0.11 -10.78 -22.05
CA ARG A 186 1.46 -11.20 -22.40
C ARG A 186 1.62 -12.69 -22.27
N GLU A 187 2.27 -13.28 -23.26
CA GLU A 187 2.76 -14.63 -23.17
C GLU A 187 4.18 -14.59 -22.60
N LEU A 188 4.41 -15.36 -21.54
CA LEU A 188 5.66 -15.44 -20.78
C LEU A 188 6.29 -16.79 -21.03
N GLY A 189 7.60 -16.81 -21.20
CA GLY A 189 8.41 -18.01 -21.08
C GLY A 189 8.72 -18.34 -19.61
N LEU A 190 9.54 -19.35 -19.40
CA LEU A 190 9.84 -19.84 -18.04
C LEU A 190 10.59 -18.80 -17.20
N LEU A 191 11.59 -18.13 -17.77
CA LEU A 191 12.36 -17.12 -17.05
C LEU A 191 11.49 -15.92 -16.68
N ALA A 192 10.71 -15.41 -17.63
CA ALA A 192 9.83 -14.29 -17.39
C ALA A 192 8.73 -14.61 -16.36
N TYR A 193 8.19 -15.82 -16.37
CA TYR A 193 7.23 -16.28 -15.35
C TYR A 193 7.85 -16.32 -13.96
N ASN A 194 9.02 -16.93 -13.80
CA ASN A 194 9.70 -17.04 -12.51
C ASN A 194 10.04 -15.64 -11.96
N LEU A 195 10.64 -14.77 -12.77
CA LEU A 195 10.98 -13.40 -12.34
C LEU A 195 9.72 -12.57 -12.01
N LEU A 196 8.63 -12.76 -12.76
CA LEU A 196 7.36 -12.09 -12.44
C LEU A 196 6.86 -12.50 -11.05
N CYS A 197 6.87 -13.79 -10.73
CA CYS A 197 6.42 -14.29 -9.43
C CYS A 197 7.35 -13.86 -8.28
N GLU A 198 8.66 -13.78 -8.53
CA GLU A 198 9.64 -13.36 -7.52
C GLU A 198 9.60 -11.85 -7.24
N GLU A 199 9.56 -11.02 -8.29
CA GLU A 199 9.58 -9.56 -8.15
C GLU A 199 8.20 -8.97 -7.84
N TYR A 200 7.14 -9.60 -8.37
CA TYR A 200 5.75 -9.15 -8.29
C TYR A 200 4.80 -10.29 -7.87
N PRO A 201 4.90 -10.82 -6.64
CA PRO A 201 4.13 -12.00 -6.21
C PRO A 201 2.62 -11.87 -6.41
N LEU A 202 2.08 -10.65 -6.31
CA LEU A 202 0.65 -10.40 -6.54
C LEU A 202 0.21 -10.60 -7.99
N ALA A 203 1.16 -10.62 -8.94
CA ALA A 203 0.85 -10.84 -10.35
C ALA A 203 0.54 -12.32 -10.65
N GLU A 204 0.92 -13.26 -9.78
CA GLU A 204 0.69 -14.70 -9.98
C GLU A 204 -0.80 -15.02 -10.15
N ARG A 205 -1.68 -14.30 -9.45
CA ARG A 205 -3.14 -14.46 -9.56
C ARG A 205 -3.70 -14.14 -10.96
N ASP A 206 -2.97 -13.32 -11.73
CA ASP A 206 -3.35 -12.88 -13.08
C ASP A 206 -2.66 -13.73 -14.16
N VAL A 207 -1.96 -14.79 -13.75
CA VAL A 207 -1.23 -15.69 -14.65
C VAL A 207 -1.94 -17.03 -14.79
N ARG A 208 -2.02 -17.53 -16.01
CA ARG A 208 -2.53 -18.88 -16.30
C ARG A 208 -1.61 -19.65 -17.25
N PRO A 209 -1.46 -20.98 -17.07
CA PRO A 209 -0.62 -21.77 -17.98
C PRO A 209 -1.27 -21.91 -19.36
N LEU A 210 -0.45 -21.83 -20.41
CA LEU A 210 -0.83 -22.12 -21.80
C LEU A 210 -0.35 -23.50 -22.26
N GLY A 211 0.46 -24.19 -21.44
CA GLY A 211 1.14 -25.43 -21.82
C GLY A 211 2.51 -25.19 -22.48
N ARG A 212 3.28 -26.26 -22.67
CA ARG A 212 4.61 -26.26 -23.28
C ARG A 212 5.60 -25.24 -22.68
N GLY A 213 5.53 -25.04 -21.33
CA GLY A 213 6.39 -24.10 -20.64
C GLY A 213 6.12 -22.62 -20.95
N ARG A 214 4.87 -22.29 -21.27
CA ARG A 214 4.41 -20.91 -21.53
C ARG A 214 3.23 -20.56 -20.63
N TRP A 215 3.13 -19.29 -20.25
CA TRP A 215 2.09 -18.72 -19.38
C TRP A 215 1.50 -17.47 -20.01
N LEU A 216 0.25 -17.18 -19.72
CA LEU A 216 -0.40 -15.94 -20.09
C LEU A 216 -0.61 -15.09 -18.83
N LEU A 217 0.00 -13.92 -18.78
CA LEU A 217 -0.36 -12.83 -17.88
C LEU A 217 -1.49 -12.03 -18.52
N ASP A 218 -2.61 -11.88 -17.81
CA ASP A 218 -3.77 -11.09 -18.25
C ASP A 218 -4.18 -10.18 -17.09
N THR A 219 -3.67 -8.95 -17.07
CA THR A 219 -3.82 -8.05 -15.93
C THR A 219 -4.18 -6.62 -16.37
N GLN A 220 -4.59 -5.80 -15.41
CA GLN A 220 -4.80 -4.36 -15.61
C GLN A 220 -3.60 -3.58 -15.08
N VAL A 221 -3.18 -2.57 -15.82
CA VAL A 221 -2.08 -1.67 -15.44
C VAL A 221 -2.56 -0.23 -15.35
N ALA A 222 -1.99 0.52 -14.40
CA ALA A 222 -2.23 1.95 -14.23
C ALA A 222 -1.48 2.79 -15.26
N GLY A 223 -0.51 2.19 -15.93
CA GLY A 223 0.30 2.79 -16.99
C GLY A 223 1.35 1.83 -17.50
N PHE A 224 1.99 2.18 -18.61
CA PHE A 224 2.90 1.26 -19.28
C PHE A 224 4.34 1.26 -18.75
N ALA A 225 4.72 2.19 -17.88
CA ALA A 225 6.09 2.31 -17.38
C ALA A 225 6.58 1.06 -16.63
N GLY A 226 5.76 0.50 -15.73
CA GLY A 226 6.10 -0.68 -14.95
C GLY A 226 6.19 -1.94 -15.81
N VAL A 227 5.10 -2.23 -16.49
CA VAL A 227 4.95 -3.38 -17.36
C VAL A 227 5.89 -3.31 -18.59
N GLY A 228 6.16 -2.11 -19.11
CA GLY A 228 7.12 -1.88 -20.20
C GLY A 228 8.56 -2.18 -19.79
N ARG A 229 8.97 -1.66 -18.61
CA ARG A 229 10.30 -1.96 -18.04
C ARG A 229 10.53 -3.46 -17.87
N PHE A 230 9.53 -4.18 -17.32
CA PHE A 230 9.62 -5.63 -17.18
C PHE A 230 9.76 -6.33 -18.53
N ALA A 231 8.97 -5.91 -19.53
CA ALA A 231 9.04 -6.51 -20.87
C ALA A 231 10.35 -6.22 -21.62
N VAL A 232 10.85 -4.99 -21.51
CA VAL A 232 12.12 -4.60 -22.17
C VAL A 232 13.31 -5.38 -21.60
N GLY A 233 13.27 -5.71 -20.31
CA GLY A 233 14.31 -6.55 -19.68
C GLY A 233 14.32 -8.00 -20.11
N LEU A 234 13.26 -8.49 -20.81
CA LEU A 234 13.05 -9.91 -21.13
C LEU A 234 12.45 -10.08 -22.54
N LEU A 235 12.98 -9.32 -23.52
CA LEU A 235 12.44 -9.25 -24.89
C LEU A 235 12.41 -10.60 -25.61
N ASP A 236 13.32 -11.49 -25.32
CA ASP A 236 13.44 -12.82 -25.92
C ASP A 236 12.48 -13.85 -25.28
N ASP A 237 11.98 -13.58 -24.07
CA ASP A 237 11.12 -14.52 -23.34
C ASP A 237 9.68 -14.01 -23.12
N ILE A 238 9.38 -12.78 -23.56
CA ILE A 238 8.03 -12.17 -23.49
C ILE A 238 7.51 -11.84 -24.87
N ARG A 239 6.23 -12.23 -25.12
CA ARG A 239 5.49 -11.79 -26.31
C ARG A 239 4.29 -10.96 -25.89
N ILE A 240 4.10 -9.80 -26.54
CA ILE A 240 2.91 -8.97 -26.35
C ILE A 240 1.76 -9.60 -27.14
N VAL A 241 0.64 -9.82 -26.47
CA VAL A 241 -0.56 -10.38 -27.09
C VAL A 241 -1.67 -9.35 -26.94
N ASP A 242 -2.25 -8.93 -28.07
CA ASP A 242 -3.47 -8.12 -28.08
C ASP A 242 -3.41 -6.83 -27.22
N SER A 243 -2.29 -6.12 -27.29
CA SER A 243 -2.07 -4.86 -26.57
C SER A 243 -1.31 -3.87 -27.46
N PRO A 244 -1.98 -3.27 -28.47
CA PRO A 244 -1.33 -2.40 -29.47
C PRO A 244 -0.72 -1.14 -28.84
N GLU A 245 -1.36 -0.53 -27.86
CA GLU A 245 -0.87 0.67 -27.17
C GLU A 245 0.44 0.39 -26.42
N LEU A 246 0.52 -0.77 -25.78
CA LEU A 246 1.73 -1.18 -25.09
C LEU A 246 2.85 -1.50 -26.08
N THR A 247 2.52 -2.10 -27.23
CA THR A 247 3.49 -2.36 -28.29
C THR A 247 4.07 -1.04 -28.83
N ALA A 248 3.22 -0.04 -29.06
CA ALA A 248 3.63 1.30 -29.45
C ALA A 248 4.55 1.93 -28.39
N TYR A 249 4.12 1.91 -27.12
CA TYR A 249 4.91 2.43 -26.00
C TYR A 249 6.31 1.82 -25.92
N ILE A 250 6.43 0.49 -26.02
CA ILE A 250 7.73 -0.19 -25.94
C ILE A 250 8.60 0.15 -27.16
N ARG A 251 8.04 0.22 -28.36
CA ARG A 251 8.75 0.62 -29.56
C ARG A 251 9.33 2.03 -29.43
N ASP A 252 8.51 2.97 -28.97
CA ASP A 252 8.90 4.36 -28.79
C ASP A 252 9.95 4.49 -27.68
N TYR A 253 9.78 3.74 -26.60
CA TYR A 253 10.73 3.69 -25.50
C TYR A 253 12.11 3.18 -25.95
N ILE A 254 12.16 2.10 -26.73
CA ILE A 254 13.41 1.55 -27.26
C ILE A 254 14.04 2.53 -28.28
N ALA A 255 13.23 3.15 -29.13
CA ALA A 255 13.71 4.13 -30.10
C ALA A 255 14.31 5.38 -29.45
N ALA A 256 13.70 5.86 -28.37
CA ALA A 256 14.16 7.05 -27.65
C ALA A 256 15.39 6.79 -26.76
N ASN A 257 15.60 5.55 -26.31
CA ASN A 257 16.66 5.17 -25.37
C ASN A 257 17.68 4.23 -26.03
N LYS A 258 18.29 4.68 -27.14
CA LYS A 258 19.36 3.92 -27.77
C LYS A 258 20.56 3.83 -26.83
N LEU A 259 20.87 2.62 -26.37
CA LEU A 259 22.04 2.33 -25.53
C LEU A 259 23.34 2.22 -26.30
N LEU A 260 23.27 2.21 -27.65
CA LEU A 260 24.40 2.12 -28.60
C LEU A 260 24.23 3.13 -29.73
#